data_d756da12ce58c37403776569fe6e619f
#
_entry.id   d756da12ce58c37403776569fe6e619f
#
_cell.length_a   1.000
_cell.length_b   1.000
_cell.length_c   1.000
_cell.angle_alpha   90.00
_cell.angle_beta   90.00
_cell.angle_gamma   90.00
#
_symmetry.space_group_name_H-M   'P 1'
#
loop_
_entity.id
_entity.type
_entity.pdbx_description
1 polymer ?
#
loop_
_entity_poly.entity_id
_entity_poly.type
_entity_poly.pdbx_seq_one_letter_code
_entity_poly.pdbx_strand_id
1 'polypeptide(L)'
;IERNSNLCIRLSLERLAWQARYRDSDWKEGSEWIAELIEGLVTTLARVGKINLDLMDLRTIINISGDSTLIVGTGTTGDPMSVVEMARDSPLSDISIEGARGCMIQVEGGPDMTLSHLNTVSEAFVSLLDEDCQVILGARSSEKMAGNLRLVAVVSGL
;
A
#
# COMPACT_ATOMS: atom_id res chain seq x y z
N ILE A 1 -21.31 9.52 4.40
CA ILE A 1 -20.70 8.20 4.12
C ILE A 1 -19.95 7.74 5.37
N GLU A 2 -19.13 8.58 5.99
CA GLU A 2 -18.30 8.25 7.16
C GLU A 2 -19.06 7.66 8.36
N ARG A 3 -20.31 8.09 8.59
CA ARG A 3 -21.13 7.61 9.71
C ARG A 3 -21.55 6.15 9.60
N ASN A 4 -21.43 5.53 8.43
CA ASN A 4 -21.94 4.19 8.12
C ASN A 4 -20.86 3.28 7.53
N SER A 5 -19.58 3.66 7.60
CA SER A 5 -18.44 2.86 7.15
C SER A 5 -17.36 2.80 8.22
N ASN A 6 -16.69 1.66 8.33
CA ASN A 6 -15.57 1.45 9.25
C ASN A 6 -14.25 2.01 8.70
N LEU A 7 -14.18 2.19 7.38
CA LEU A 7 -13.03 2.75 6.69
C LEU A 7 -13.51 3.69 5.59
N CYS A 8 -12.98 4.90 5.56
CA CYS A 8 -13.17 5.85 4.48
C CYS A 8 -11.80 6.32 3.98
N ILE A 9 -11.42 5.90 2.80
CA ILE A 9 -10.18 6.34 2.15
C ILE A 9 -10.54 7.48 1.20
N ARG A 10 -9.98 8.66 1.46
CA ARG A 10 -10.14 9.83 0.60
C ARG A 10 -9.01 9.85 -0.43
N LEU A 11 -9.38 10.02 -1.70
CA LEU A 11 -8.42 10.19 -2.78
C LEU A 11 -8.50 11.63 -3.29
N SER A 12 -7.35 12.29 -3.34
CA SER A 12 -7.21 13.60 -3.97
C SER A 12 -7.06 13.43 -5.48
N LEU A 13 -7.97 14.04 -6.26
CA LEU A 13 -7.85 14.05 -7.72
C LEU A 13 -6.59 14.78 -8.20
N GLU A 14 -6.14 15.78 -7.45
CA GLU A 14 -4.91 16.52 -7.74
C GLU A 14 -3.68 15.62 -7.56
N ARG A 15 -3.63 14.87 -6.46
CA ARG A 15 -2.58 13.89 -6.20
C ARG A 15 -2.57 12.78 -7.25
N LEU A 16 -3.74 12.29 -7.63
CA LEU A 16 -3.87 11.29 -8.69
C LEU A 16 -3.34 11.83 -10.04
N ALA A 17 -3.69 13.07 -10.38
CA ALA A 17 -3.18 13.72 -11.60
C ALA A 17 -1.66 13.94 -11.55
N TRP A 18 -1.12 14.26 -10.38
CA TRP A 18 0.32 14.37 -10.19
C TRP A 18 1.02 13.01 -10.38
N GLN A 19 0.48 11.95 -9.80
CA GLN A 19 0.98 10.59 -9.98
C GLN A 19 0.97 10.15 -11.44
N ALA A 20 -0.11 10.43 -12.16
CA ALA A 20 -0.22 10.13 -13.58
C ALA A 20 0.88 10.84 -14.39
N ARG A 21 1.14 12.12 -14.10
CA ARG A 21 2.22 12.90 -14.73
C ARG A 21 3.62 12.36 -14.38
N TYR A 22 3.84 12.01 -13.12
CA TYR A 22 5.12 11.48 -12.66
C TYR A 22 5.47 10.16 -13.36
N ARG A 23 4.46 9.36 -13.72
CA ARG A 23 4.61 8.09 -14.44
C ARG A 23 4.62 8.25 -15.95
N ASP A 24 4.56 9.48 -16.47
CA ASP A 24 4.41 9.77 -17.89
C ASP A 24 3.19 9.05 -18.50
N SER A 25 2.11 8.97 -17.73
CA SER A 25 0.87 8.28 -18.08
C SER A 25 -0.30 9.27 -18.22
N ASP A 26 -1.31 8.89 -18.97
CA ASP A 26 -2.50 9.72 -19.14
C ASP A 26 -3.52 9.50 -17.99
N TRP A 27 -4.61 10.28 -18.00
CA TRP A 27 -5.64 10.21 -16.97
C TRP A 27 -6.38 8.86 -16.93
N LYS A 28 -6.45 8.13 -18.06
CA LYS A 28 -7.07 6.80 -18.11
C LYS A 28 -6.24 5.79 -17.34
N GLU A 29 -4.93 5.86 -17.47
CA GLU A 29 -4.01 5.00 -16.71
C GLU A 29 -4.08 5.30 -15.21
N GLY A 30 -4.34 6.54 -14.80
CA GLY A 30 -4.60 6.90 -13.42
C GLY A 30 -5.82 6.18 -12.81
N SER A 31 -6.91 6.03 -13.58
CA SER A 31 -8.11 5.29 -13.15
C SER A 31 -7.89 3.77 -13.15
N GLU A 32 -7.15 3.26 -14.11
CA GLU A 32 -6.74 1.86 -14.18
C GLU A 32 -5.88 1.49 -12.97
N TRP A 33 -4.99 2.38 -12.57
CA TRP A 33 -4.16 2.23 -11.41
C TRP A 33 -4.97 2.13 -10.09
N ILE A 34 -6.02 2.95 -9.90
CA ILE A 34 -6.95 2.80 -8.78
C ILE A 34 -7.65 1.44 -8.82
N ALA A 35 -8.06 1.00 -10.01
CA ALA A 35 -8.68 -0.32 -10.18
C ALA A 35 -7.70 -1.44 -9.79
N GLU A 36 -6.44 -1.36 -10.19
CA GLU A 36 -5.39 -2.30 -9.81
C GLU A 36 -5.15 -2.33 -8.29
N LEU A 37 -5.24 -1.17 -7.62
CA LEU A 37 -5.13 -1.08 -6.17
C LEU A 37 -6.25 -1.82 -5.47
N ILE A 38 -7.48 -1.56 -5.90
CA ILE A 38 -8.68 -2.21 -5.34
C ILE A 38 -8.60 -3.72 -5.60
N GLU A 39 -8.25 -4.11 -6.82
CA GLU A 39 -8.07 -5.52 -7.18
C GLU A 39 -6.94 -6.17 -6.36
N GLY A 40 -5.82 -5.47 -6.18
CA GLY A 40 -4.71 -5.92 -5.35
C GLY A 40 -5.12 -6.16 -3.91
N LEU A 41 -5.83 -5.20 -3.30
CA LEU A 41 -6.33 -5.31 -1.94
C LEU A 41 -7.34 -6.45 -1.78
N VAL A 42 -8.33 -6.54 -2.67
CA VAL A 42 -9.34 -7.61 -2.67
C VAL A 42 -8.69 -8.98 -2.87
N THR A 43 -7.75 -9.08 -3.80
CA THR A 43 -7.05 -10.34 -4.09
C THR A 43 -6.18 -10.77 -2.91
N THR A 44 -5.57 -9.83 -2.20
CA THR A 44 -4.78 -10.09 -0.98
C THR A 44 -5.62 -10.77 0.09
N LEU A 45 -6.84 -10.32 0.29
CA LEU A 45 -7.76 -10.87 1.28
C LEU A 45 -8.45 -12.17 0.82
N ALA A 46 -8.58 -12.37 -0.50
CA ALA A 46 -9.33 -13.48 -1.07
C ALA A 46 -8.45 -14.67 -1.49
N ARG A 47 -7.15 -14.52 -1.61
CA ARG A 47 -6.23 -15.54 -2.09
C ARG A 47 -5.07 -15.79 -1.14
N VAL A 48 -4.64 -17.03 -1.06
CA VAL A 48 -3.48 -17.46 -0.28
C VAL A 48 -2.20 -16.85 -0.91
N GLY A 49 -1.42 -16.17 -0.10
CA GLY A 49 -0.11 -15.59 -0.44
C GLY A 49 1.06 -16.31 0.25
N LYS A 50 2.25 -15.74 0.17
CA LYS A 50 3.43 -16.20 0.95
C LYS A 50 3.28 -15.88 2.43
N ILE A 51 2.75 -14.71 2.74
CA ILE A 51 2.30 -14.29 4.07
C ILE A 51 0.86 -13.82 3.90
N ASN A 52 -0.07 -14.51 4.56
CA ASN A 52 -1.48 -14.25 4.40
C ASN A 52 -1.94 -13.12 5.30
N LEU A 53 -2.77 -12.24 4.75
CA LEU A 53 -3.62 -11.31 5.48
C LEU A 53 -5.03 -11.88 5.49
N ASP A 54 -5.70 -11.80 6.61
CA ASP A 54 -7.10 -12.19 6.72
C ASP A 54 -8.02 -10.98 6.98
N LEU A 55 -9.32 -11.22 6.96
CA LEU A 55 -10.31 -10.17 7.22
C LEU A 55 -10.26 -9.65 8.67
N MET A 56 -9.74 -10.45 9.60
CA MET A 56 -9.59 -10.02 10.99
C MET A 56 -8.42 -9.05 11.12
N ASP A 57 -7.34 -9.27 10.38
CA ASP A 57 -6.19 -8.36 10.30
C ASP A 57 -6.65 -7.00 9.76
N LEU A 58 -7.35 -7.00 8.62
CA LEU A 58 -7.91 -5.78 8.07
C LEU A 58 -8.84 -5.09 9.07
N ARG A 59 -9.74 -5.86 9.72
CA ARG A 59 -10.68 -5.33 10.69
C ARG A 59 -9.99 -4.67 11.88
N THR A 60 -8.87 -5.23 12.32
CA THR A 60 -8.06 -4.65 13.41
C THR A 60 -7.59 -3.26 13.03
N ILE A 61 -7.06 -3.07 11.84
CA ILE A 61 -6.57 -1.78 11.36
C ILE A 61 -7.70 -0.78 11.11
N ILE A 62 -8.79 -1.17 10.44
CA ILE A 62 -9.89 -0.26 10.11
C ILE A 62 -10.76 0.15 11.30
N ASN A 63 -10.68 -0.56 12.43
CA ASN A 63 -11.36 -0.19 13.67
C ASN A 63 -10.59 0.87 14.47
N ILE A 64 -9.37 1.20 14.09
CA ILE A 64 -8.62 2.31 14.70
C ILE A 64 -9.28 3.62 14.26
N SER A 65 -9.76 4.38 15.24
CA SER A 65 -10.44 5.65 14.95
C SER A 65 -9.49 6.72 14.48
N GLY A 66 -9.89 7.50 13.48
CA GLY A 66 -9.13 8.57 12.85
C GLY A 66 -9.31 8.53 11.33
N ASP A 67 -8.61 9.42 10.65
CA ASP A 67 -8.57 9.40 9.19
C ASP A 67 -7.73 8.23 8.68
N SER A 68 -7.93 7.88 7.41
CA SER A 68 -7.20 6.79 6.77
C SER A 68 -6.76 7.20 5.38
N THR A 69 -5.60 6.69 4.97
CA THR A 69 -5.08 6.90 3.61
C THR A 69 -4.58 5.60 3.01
N LEU A 70 -4.50 5.58 1.69
CA LEU A 70 -3.92 4.51 0.90
C LEU A 70 -2.63 5.01 0.26
N ILE A 71 -1.59 4.21 0.35
CA ILE A 71 -0.26 4.51 -0.19
C ILE A 71 0.15 3.39 -1.11
N VAL A 72 0.81 3.75 -2.21
CA VAL A 72 1.32 2.79 -3.17
C VAL A 72 2.69 3.20 -3.64
N GLY A 73 3.59 2.24 -3.64
CA GLY A 73 4.90 2.34 -4.26
C GLY A 73 5.12 1.19 -5.24
N THR A 74 5.81 1.47 -6.32
CA THR A 74 6.26 0.47 -7.29
C THR A 74 7.75 0.64 -7.56
N GLY A 75 8.42 -0.45 -7.84
CA GLY A 75 9.86 -0.48 -8.13
C GLY A 75 10.26 -1.83 -8.68
N THR A 76 11.53 -2.14 -8.60
CA THR A 76 12.09 -3.38 -9.15
C THR A 76 12.77 -4.24 -8.08
N THR A 77 12.89 -5.54 -8.35
CA THR A 77 13.67 -6.45 -7.49
C THR A 77 15.16 -6.10 -7.47
N GLY A 78 15.66 -5.42 -8.50
CA GLY A 78 17.05 -4.92 -8.55
C GLY A 78 17.31 -3.70 -7.65
N ASP A 79 16.24 -2.93 -7.32
CA ASP A 79 16.30 -1.79 -6.42
C ASP A 79 15.02 -1.74 -5.56
N PRO A 80 14.95 -2.54 -4.48
CA PRO A 80 13.79 -2.58 -3.60
C PRO A 80 13.49 -1.25 -2.88
N MET A 81 14.51 -0.40 -2.68
CA MET A 81 14.33 0.89 -2.02
C MET A 81 13.51 1.88 -2.86
N SER A 82 13.58 1.77 -4.18
CA SER A 82 12.74 2.60 -5.09
C SER A 82 11.25 2.47 -4.80
N VAL A 83 10.80 1.30 -4.32
CA VAL A 83 9.40 1.07 -3.90
C VAL A 83 9.01 1.97 -2.73
N VAL A 84 9.91 2.08 -1.74
CA VAL A 84 9.66 2.88 -0.53
C VAL A 84 9.75 4.37 -0.80
N GLU A 85 10.71 4.80 -1.61
CA GLU A 85 10.84 6.18 -2.05
C GLU A 85 9.58 6.65 -2.78
N MET A 86 9.10 5.83 -3.72
CA MET A 86 7.86 6.12 -4.41
C MET A 86 6.65 6.13 -3.49
N ALA A 87 6.57 5.19 -2.54
CA ALA A 87 5.49 5.13 -1.56
C ALA A 87 5.46 6.36 -0.67
N ARG A 88 6.62 6.82 -0.19
CA ARG A 88 6.76 8.01 0.66
C ARG A 88 6.22 9.26 -0.03
N ASP A 89 6.48 9.42 -1.31
CA ASP A 89 6.10 10.59 -2.09
C ASP A 89 4.67 10.50 -2.67
N SER A 90 3.97 9.39 -2.40
CA SER A 90 2.73 9.01 -3.07
C SER A 90 1.50 8.77 -2.18
N PRO A 91 1.29 9.45 -1.03
CA PRO A 91 0.00 9.35 -0.40
C PRO A 91 -1.07 9.88 -1.36
N LEU A 92 -2.15 9.11 -1.57
CA LEU A 92 -3.26 9.51 -2.44
C LEU A 92 -4.18 10.56 -1.80
N SER A 93 -3.89 10.95 -0.56
CA SER A 93 -4.54 12.03 0.16
C SER A 93 -3.50 13.05 0.62
N ASP A 94 -3.93 14.27 0.92
CA ASP A 94 -3.07 15.33 1.46
C ASP A 94 -2.81 15.19 2.97
N ILE A 95 -2.95 13.98 3.51
CA ILE A 95 -2.79 13.68 4.93
C ILE A 95 -1.38 13.12 5.15
N SER A 96 -0.67 13.67 6.15
CA SER A 96 0.59 13.08 6.64
C SER A 96 0.32 11.71 7.27
N ILE A 97 1.26 10.78 7.12
CA ILE A 97 1.20 9.48 7.79
C ILE A 97 1.88 9.48 9.16
N GLU A 98 2.45 10.61 9.55
CA GLU A 98 2.99 10.81 10.90
C GLU A 98 1.86 10.70 11.93
N GLY A 99 2.11 9.98 13.01
CA GLY A 99 1.13 9.74 14.07
C GLY A 99 0.14 8.61 13.76
N ALA A 100 0.31 7.89 12.67
CA ALA A 100 -0.49 6.72 12.33
C ALA A 100 -0.43 5.66 13.43
N ARG A 101 -1.60 5.16 13.85
CA ARG A 101 -1.72 4.12 14.89
C ARG A 101 -1.90 2.71 14.34
N GLY A 102 -2.22 2.58 13.06
CA GLY A 102 -2.35 1.30 12.39
C GLY A 102 -1.92 1.35 10.94
N CYS A 103 -1.26 0.28 10.51
CA CYS A 103 -0.82 0.12 9.13
C CYS A 103 -0.93 -1.33 8.68
N MET A 104 -1.60 -1.57 7.58
CA MET A 104 -1.59 -2.84 6.88
C MET A 104 -0.76 -2.69 5.62
N ILE A 105 0.29 -3.49 5.51
CA ILE A 105 1.23 -3.46 4.38
C ILE A 105 1.06 -4.74 3.57
N GLN A 106 0.88 -4.63 2.28
CA GLN A 106 0.94 -5.73 1.33
C GLN A 106 2.09 -5.49 0.36
N VAL A 107 3.04 -6.41 0.32
CA VAL A 107 4.09 -6.43 -0.70
C VAL A 107 3.79 -7.50 -1.74
N GLU A 108 3.76 -7.11 -2.98
CA GLU A 108 3.59 -7.99 -4.13
C GLU A 108 4.83 -7.95 -5.01
N GLY A 109 5.28 -9.11 -5.47
CA GLY A 109 6.41 -9.22 -6.39
C GLY A 109 6.27 -10.40 -7.33
N GLY A 110 7.24 -10.57 -8.21
CA GLY A 110 7.35 -11.72 -9.09
C GLY A 110 7.80 -12.99 -8.37
N PRO A 111 7.96 -14.10 -9.11
CA PRO A 111 8.56 -15.34 -8.57
C PRO A 111 9.98 -15.15 -8.06
N ASP A 112 10.68 -14.13 -8.56
CA ASP A 112 12.02 -13.68 -8.19
C ASP A 112 12.06 -12.88 -6.88
N MET A 113 10.91 -12.49 -6.31
CA MET A 113 10.85 -11.82 -5.02
C MET A 113 11.32 -12.73 -3.90
N THR A 114 12.37 -12.31 -3.20
CA THR A 114 12.95 -13.02 -2.06
C THR A 114 12.44 -12.46 -0.72
N LEU A 115 12.68 -13.18 0.38
CA LEU A 115 12.44 -12.66 1.73
C LEU A 115 13.29 -11.43 2.03
N SER A 116 14.48 -11.33 1.46
CA SER A 116 15.34 -10.15 1.61
C SER A 116 14.69 -8.91 1.00
N HIS A 117 14.10 -9.03 -0.21
CA HIS A 117 13.37 -7.92 -0.82
C HIS A 117 12.18 -7.49 0.04
N LEU A 118 11.42 -8.46 0.55
CA LEU A 118 10.29 -8.20 1.44
C LEU A 118 10.73 -7.46 2.71
N ASN A 119 11.78 -7.94 3.38
CA ASN A 119 12.30 -7.32 4.60
C ASN A 119 12.79 -5.89 4.31
N THR A 120 13.57 -5.68 3.25
CA THR A 120 14.07 -4.35 2.89
C THR A 120 12.92 -3.37 2.70
N VAL A 121 11.89 -3.74 1.93
CA VAL A 121 10.74 -2.86 1.65
C VAL A 121 9.91 -2.61 2.92
N SER A 122 9.60 -3.66 3.69
CA SER A 122 8.75 -3.53 4.87
C SER A 122 9.45 -2.77 6.00
N GLU A 123 10.70 -3.07 6.32
CA GLU A 123 11.45 -2.37 7.36
C GLU A 123 11.65 -0.88 7.02
N ALA A 124 12.03 -0.58 5.78
CA ALA A 124 12.19 0.79 5.33
C ALA A 124 10.88 1.57 5.34
N PHE A 125 9.75 0.95 4.97
CA PHE A 125 8.45 1.62 5.04
C PHE A 125 7.98 1.81 6.49
N VAL A 126 8.11 0.79 7.34
CA VAL A 126 7.75 0.86 8.76
C VAL A 126 8.55 1.95 9.49
N SER A 127 9.81 2.18 9.11
CA SER A 127 10.61 3.25 9.70
C SER A 127 10.09 4.67 9.45
N LEU A 128 9.10 4.84 8.55
CA LEU A 128 8.41 6.10 8.31
C LEU A 128 7.21 6.31 9.25
N LEU A 129 6.81 5.28 10.01
CA LEU A 129 5.68 5.29 10.93
C LEU A 129 6.17 5.48 12.37
N ASP A 130 5.25 5.83 13.26
CA ASP A 130 5.55 5.90 14.69
C ASP A 130 5.86 4.51 15.28
N GLU A 131 6.69 4.48 16.33
CA GLU A 131 7.09 3.24 17.03
C GLU A 131 5.88 2.49 17.63
N ASP A 132 4.83 3.22 18.00
CA ASP A 132 3.59 2.66 18.57
C ASP A 132 2.58 2.22 17.49
N CYS A 133 2.91 2.36 16.20
CA CYS A 133 2.03 1.96 15.11
C CYS A 133 1.87 0.43 15.06
N GLN A 134 0.63 -0.06 15.11
CA GLN A 134 0.35 -1.47 14.90
C GLN A 134 0.49 -1.82 13.42
N VAL A 135 1.48 -2.64 13.09
CA VAL A 135 1.76 -3.03 11.70
C VAL A 135 1.38 -4.48 11.43
N ILE A 136 0.65 -4.71 10.36
CA ILE A 136 0.31 -6.04 9.85
C ILE A 136 0.86 -6.16 8.43
N LEU A 137 1.66 -7.22 8.19
CA LEU A 137 2.37 -7.42 6.93
C LEU A 137 1.84 -8.64 6.19
N GLY A 138 1.54 -8.48 4.90
CA GLY A 138 1.27 -9.55 3.96
C GLY A 138 2.25 -9.56 2.78
N ALA A 139 2.39 -10.71 2.16
CA ALA A 139 3.23 -10.86 0.97
C ALA A 139 2.61 -11.81 -0.04
N ARG A 140 2.63 -11.42 -1.31
CA ARG A 140 2.10 -12.21 -2.42
C ARG A 140 3.07 -12.24 -3.59
N SER A 141 3.09 -13.38 -4.29
CA SER A 141 3.82 -13.52 -5.55
C SER A 141 2.85 -13.68 -6.72
N SER A 142 3.16 -13.03 -7.84
CA SER A 142 2.40 -13.11 -9.09
C SER A 142 3.37 -13.15 -10.27
N GLU A 143 3.15 -14.06 -11.23
CA GLU A 143 3.95 -14.16 -12.47
C GLU A 143 3.97 -12.84 -13.27
N LYS A 144 2.89 -12.06 -13.20
CA LYS A 144 2.79 -10.75 -13.88
C LYS A 144 3.76 -9.71 -13.32
N MET A 145 4.27 -9.95 -12.11
CA MET A 145 5.17 -9.03 -11.39
C MET A 145 6.65 -9.41 -11.52
N ALA A 146 7.01 -10.34 -12.43
CA ALA A 146 8.40 -10.74 -12.61
C ALA A 146 9.33 -9.52 -12.80
N GLY A 147 10.40 -9.42 -12.00
CA GLY A 147 11.34 -8.30 -11.97
C GLY A 147 10.83 -7.04 -11.26
N ASN A 148 9.57 -7.01 -10.82
CA ASN A 148 8.93 -5.85 -10.22
C ASN A 148 8.48 -6.12 -8.79
N LEU A 149 8.37 -5.05 -8.03
CA LEU A 149 7.83 -5.02 -6.67
C LEU A 149 6.76 -3.92 -6.56
N ARG A 150 5.73 -4.19 -5.77
CA ARG A 150 4.69 -3.22 -5.42
C ARG A 150 4.39 -3.31 -3.93
N LEU A 151 4.33 -2.16 -3.29
CA LEU A 151 3.84 -2.00 -1.94
C LEU A 151 2.48 -1.31 -1.99
N VAL A 152 1.52 -1.85 -1.26
CA VAL A 152 0.22 -1.21 -0.98
C VAL A 152 0.09 -1.14 0.52
N ALA A 153 -0.13 0.04 1.08
CA ALA A 153 -0.35 0.22 2.51
C ALA A 153 -1.66 0.95 2.77
N VAL A 154 -2.45 0.41 3.69
CA VAL A 154 -3.60 1.10 4.30
C VAL A 154 -3.14 1.61 5.65
N VAL A 155 -3.13 2.92 5.81
CA VAL A 155 -2.71 3.61 7.04
C VAL A 155 -3.93 4.22 7.69
N SER A 156 -4.10 4.03 9.00
CA SER A 156 -5.26 4.46 9.77
C SER A 156 -4.88 5.04 11.13
N GLY A 157 -5.83 5.75 11.74
CA GLY A 157 -5.62 6.42 13.02
C GLY A 157 -4.79 7.70 12.90
N LEU A 158 -4.91 8.37 11.75
CA LEU A 158 -4.33 9.67 11.45
C LEU A 158 -5.13 10.80 12.08
#